data_8503ae613afaa87d768a5ce594baafbb
#
_entry.id   8503ae613afaa87d768a5ce594baafbb
#
_cell.length_a   1.000
_cell.length_b   1.000
_cell.length_c   1.000
_cell.angle_alpha   90.00
_cell.angle_beta   90.00
_cell.angle_gamma   90.00
#
_symmetry.space_group_name_H-M   'P 1'
#
loop_
_entity.id
_entity.type
_entity.pdbx_description
1 polymer ?
#
loop_
_entity_poly.entity_id
_entity_poly.type
_entity_poly.pdbx_seq_one_letter_code
_entity_poly.pdbx_strand_id
1 'polypeptide(L)'
;MALGQAVPPRRPARPELPSLRSPREVAKRRAFGSRTGRLALIHALAHIELNAIDLAWDLVARFVGEGLQRAFFDDWVEVAAEEACHFELLAVRLAELGAGYGDLPAHDGLWEAAAATADDLLARLAVVPLVLEARGLDVTPQMVAQLERVGDAGSAEILRRIYRDEIGHVATGLRWFDRLCLARGFNPETIFQGRVRLFFKRELKPPFNHQARAAAGFPRHYYEPLAAPERASP
;
A
#
# COMPACT_ATOMS: atom_id res chain seq x y z
N MET A 1 -5.20 11.75 -27.94
CA MET A 1 -5.60 10.34 -28.01
C MET A 1 -6.72 10.13 -27.01
N ALA A 2 -7.87 9.59 -27.38
CA ALA A 2 -8.95 9.33 -26.44
C ALA A 2 -8.54 8.20 -25.49
N LEU A 3 -8.95 8.29 -24.21
CA LEU A 3 -8.85 7.20 -23.26
C LEU A 3 -9.75 6.05 -23.76
N GLY A 4 -9.27 4.81 -23.63
CA GLY A 4 -10.05 3.65 -24.01
C GLY A 4 -11.25 3.41 -23.11
N GLN A 5 -12.06 2.41 -23.43
CA GLN A 5 -13.06 1.86 -22.53
C GLN A 5 -12.45 0.63 -21.83
N ALA A 6 -12.70 0.49 -20.52
CA ALA A 6 -12.29 -0.68 -19.77
C ALA A 6 -13.46 -1.20 -18.94
N VAL A 7 -13.52 -2.52 -18.79
CA VAL A 7 -14.42 -3.20 -17.86
C VAL A 7 -13.54 -3.76 -16.75
N PRO A 8 -13.47 -3.11 -15.60
CA PRO A 8 -12.61 -3.58 -14.51
C PRO A 8 -13.11 -4.93 -14.00
N PRO A 9 -12.23 -5.90 -13.78
CA PRO A 9 -12.63 -7.19 -13.23
C PRO A 9 -13.11 -7.04 -11.79
N ARG A 10 -13.94 -7.99 -11.33
CA ARG A 10 -14.33 -8.05 -9.93
C ARG A 10 -13.17 -8.43 -9.01
N ARG A 11 -12.24 -9.22 -9.54
CA ARG A 11 -11.00 -9.65 -8.87
C ARG A 11 -9.89 -9.75 -9.91
N PRO A 12 -8.63 -9.47 -9.52
CA PRO A 12 -7.49 -9.69 -10.41
C PRO A 12 -7.34 -11.19 -10.71
N ALA A 13 -6.82 -11.49 -11.89
CA ALA A 13 -6.39 -12.84 -12.23
C ALA A 13 -5.08 -13.13 -11.49
N ARG A 14 -5.11 -14.08 -10.55
CA ARG A 14 -3.95 -14.46 -9.74
C ARG A 14 -3.67 -15.94 -9.87
N PRO A 15 -2.42 -16.39 -9.63
CA PRO A 15 -2.11 -17.81 -9.53
C PRO A 15 -2.90 -18.45 -8.37
N GLU A 16 -3.04 -19.78 -8.39
CA GLU A 16 -3.73 -20.54 -7.35
C GLU A 16 -3.06 -20.40 -5.96
N LEU A 17 -1.76 -20.16 -5.95
CA LEU A 17 -0.96 -19.89 -4.75
C LEU A 17 -0.49 -18.42 -4.75
N PRO A 18 -0.39 -17.83 -3.57
CA PRO A 18 -0.60 -18.34 -2.22
C PRO A 18 -2.07 -18.61 -1.88
N SER A 19 -2.35 -19.62 -1.04
CA SER A 19 -3.68 -19.81 -0.49
C SER A 19 -4.06 -18.60 0.38
N LEU A 20 -5.23 -18.00 0.11
CA LEU A 20 -5.73 -16.88 0.89
C LEU A 20 -6.39 -17.38 2.18
N ARG A 21 -6.01 -16.79 3.30
CA ARG A 21 -6.49 -17.14 4.65
C ARG A 21 -6.90 -15.89 5.40
N SER A 22 -7.62 -16.06 6.51
CA SER A 22 -7.91 -14.94 7.39
C SER A 22 -6.60 -14.35 7.97
N PRO A 23 -6.54 -13.05 8.28
CA PRO A 23 -5.33 -12.43 8.85
C PRO A 23 -4.82 -13.08 10.15
N ARG A 24 -5.68 -13.83 10.85
CA ARG A 24 -5.32 -14.56 12.10
C ARG A 24 -4.54 -15.84 11.82
N GLU A 25 -4.70 -16.41 10.64
CA GLU A 25 -4.07 -17.66 10.20
C GLU A 25 -2.77 -17.42 9.43
N VAL A 26 -2.45 -16.19 9.11
CA VAL A 26 -1.19 -15.83 8.44
C VAL A 26 -0.09 -15.66 9.48
N ALA A 27 1.13 -16.15 9.16
CA ALA A 27 2.28 -16.10 10.05
C ALA A 27 2.61 -14.66 10.51
N LYS A 28 2.88 -14.50 11.81
CA LYS A 28 3.27 -13.21 12.39
C LYS A 28 4.68 -12.83 11.96
N ARG A 29 4.87 -11.60 11.48
CA ARG A 29 6.12 -11.01 10.98
C ARG A 29 7.01 -10.49 12.12
N ARG A 30 7.35 -11.31 13.14
CA ARG A 30 8.01 -10.81 14.37
C ARG A 30 9.36 -11.44 14.66
N ALA A 31 9.69 -12.56 14.04
CA ALA A 31 10.90 -13.33 14.38
C ALA A 31 12.03 -13.10 13.36
N PHE A 32 12.50 -11.86 13.22
CA PHE A 32 13.56 -11.47 12.26
C PHE A 32 14.86 -12.26 12.44
N GLY A 33 15.20 -12.69 13.68
CA GLY A 33 16.38 -13.47 13.97
C GLY A 33 16.35 -14.90 13.40
N SER A 34 15.19 -15.44 13.04
CA SER A 34 15.07 -16.78 12.45
C SER A 34 14.91 -16.72 10.93
N ARG A 35 15.42 -17.74 10.20
CA ARG A 35 15.19 -17.87 8.76
C ARG A 35 13.68 -17.91 8.44
N THR A 36 12.90 -18.70 9.17
CA THR A 36 11.44 -18.80 8.97
C THR A 36 10.73 -17.47 9.15
N GLY A 37 11.13 -16.65 10.14
CA GLY A 37 10.56 -15.34 10.38
C GLY A 37 10.88 -14.33 9.25
N ARG A 38 12.12 -14.38 8.72
CA ARG A 38 12.49 -13.56 7.56
C ARG A 38 11.75 -14.00 6.30
N LEU A 39 11.63 -15.30 6.05
CA LEU A 39 10.81 -15.82 4.94
C LEU A 39 9.36 -15.32 5.04
N ALA A 40 8.75 -15.42 6.22
CA ALA A 40 7.37 -14.94 6.42
C ALA A 40 7.24 -13.43 6.21
N LEU A 41 8.24 -12.64 6.58
CA LEU A 41 8.27 -11.20 6.32
C LEU A 41 8.35 -10.92 4.82
N ILE A 42 9.37 -11.45 4.13
CA ILE A 42 9.61 -11.17 2.71
C ILE A 42 8.46 -11.69 1.85
N HIS A 43 7.92 -12.87 2.14
CA HIS A 43 6.75 -13.40 1.44
C HIS A 43 5.51 -12.49 1.62
N ALA A 44 5.27 -12.02 2.83
CA ALA A 44 4.14 -11.14 3.09
C ALA A 44 4.30 -9.76 2.42
N LEU A 45 5.53 -9.24 2.34
CA LEU A 45 5.80 -8.01 1.59
C LEU A 45 5.63 -8.25 0.08
N ALA A 46 6.17 -9.33 -0.49
CA ALA A 46 5.93 -9.68 -1.89
C ALA A 46 4.43 -9.77 -2.22
N HIS A 47 3.62 -10.29 -1.29
CA HIS A 47 2.16 -10.33 -1.49
C HIS A 47 1.53 -8.93 -1.43
N ILE A 48 2.06 -8.01 -0.63
CA ILE A 48 1.63 -6.61 -0.60
C ILE A 48 1.94 -5.94 -1.93
N GLU A 49 3.17 -6.05 -2.44
CA GLU A 49 3.56 -5.44 -3.71
C GLU A 49 2.77 -6.02 -4.91
N LEU A 50 2.53 -7.34 -4.95
CA LEU A 50 1.65 -7.92 -5.97
C LEU A 50 0.23 -7.35 -5.92
N ASN A 51 -0.29 -7.11 -4.71
CA ASN A 51 -1.58 -6.42 -4.57
C ASN A 51 -1.50 -4.97 -5.04
N ALA A 52 -0.42 -4.25 -4.72
CA ALA A 52 -0.24 -2.86 -5.13
C ALA A 52 -0.21 -2.71 -6.67
N ILE A 53 0.43 -3.64 -7.39
CA ILE A 53 0.34 -3.72 -8.86
C ILE A 53 -1.13 -3.79 -9.30
N ASP A 54 -1.89 -4.74 -8.76
CA ASP A 54 -3.31 -4.92 -9.11
C ASP A 54 -4.15 -3.68 -8.76
N LEU A 55 -3.85 -3.02 -7.63
CA LEU A 55 -4.57 -1.83 -7.16
C LEU A 55 -4.31 -0.61 -8.05
N ALA A 56 -3.09 -0.42 -8.52
CA ALA A 56 -2.73 0.64 -9.44
C ALA A 56 -3.41 0.41 -10.82
N TRP A 57 -3.39 -0.81 -11.35
CA TRP A 57 -4.12 -1.14 -12.58
C TRP A 57 -5.63 -1.06 -12.42
N ASP A 58 -6.18 -1.39 -11.26
CA ASP A 58 -7.62 -1.24 -10.98
C ASP A 58 -8.02 0.24 -10.97
N LEU A 59 -7.18 1.15 -10.44
CA LEU A 59 -7.40 2.59 -10.54
C LEU A 59 -7.47 3.05 -12.00
N VAL A 60 -6.54 2.61 -12.85
CA VAL A 60 -6.51 2.92 -14.28
C VAL A 60 -7.76 2.42 -14.99
N ALA A 61 -8.17 1.16 -14.74
CA ALA A 61 -9.27 0.55 -15.47
C ALA A 61 -10.66 1.00 -14.95
N ARG A 62 -10.79 1.17 -13.65
CA ARG A 62 -12.08 1.38 -12.98
C ARG A 62 -12.62 2.79 -13.17
N PHE A 63 -11.74 3.78 -13.15
CA PHE A 63 -12.14 5.19 -13.15
C PHE A 63 -11.95 5.90 -14.49
N VAL A 64 -11.81 5.15 -15.58
CA VAL A 64 -11.65 5.71 -16.93
C VAL A 64 -12.83 6.60 -17.36
N GLY A 65 -14.03 6.35 -16.84
CA GLY A 65 -15.24 7.11 -17.11
C GLY A 65 -15.40 8.42 -16.32
N GLU A 66 -14.50 8.73 -15.37
CA GLU A 66 -14.60 9.90 -14.48
C GLU A 66 -14.14 11.23 -15.12
N GLY A 67 -13.84 11.26 -16.41
CA GLY A 67 -13.37 12.46 -17.10
C GLY A 67 -11.99 12.95 -16.67
N LEU A 68 -11.16 12.04 -16.17
CA LEU A 68 -9.82 12.32 -15.64
C LEU A 68 -8.85 12.70 -16.75
N GLN A 69 -7.87 13.52 -16.41
CA GLN A 69 -6.80 13.88 -17.33
C GLN A 69 -5.89 12.65 -17.57
N ARG A 70 -5.30 12.55 -18.75
CA ARG A 70 -4.39 11.49 -19.13
C ARG A 70 -3.26 11.29 -18.09
N ALA A 71 -2.73 12.39 -17.56
CA ALA A 71 -1.67 12.35 -16.56
C ALA A 71 -2.03 11.53 -15.30
N PHE A 72 -3.32 11.42 -14.93
CA PHE A 72 -3.75 10.53 -13.86
C PHE A 72 -3.42 9.08 -14.18
N PHE A 73 -3.72 8.66 -15.38
CA PHE A 73 -3.48 7.27 -15.81
C PHE A 73 -1.99 6.99 -16.01
N ASP A 74 -1.26 7.94 -16.60
CA ASP A 74 0.18 7.83 -16.80
C ASP A 74 0.91 7.67 -15.43
N ASP A 75 0.56 8.47 -14.42
CA ASP A 75 1.11 8.38 -13.05
C ASP A 75 0.82 7.00 -12.40
N TRP A 76 -0.40 6.46 -12.52
CA TRP A 76 -0.72 5.16 -11.92
C TRP A 76 -0.13 3.98 -12.70
N VAL A 77 0.13 4.12 -13.98
CA VAL A 77 0.90 3.14 -14.76
C VAL A 77 2.36 3.13 -14.30
N GLU A 78 2.96 4.30 -14.00
CA GLU A 78 4.30 4.40 -13.44
C GLU A 78 4.38 3.74 -12.06
N VAL A 79 3.45 4.03 -11.16
CA VAL A 79 3.33 3.34 -9.86
C VAL A 79 3.24 1.82 -10.06
N ALA A 80 2.38 1.34 -10.95
CA ALA A 80 2.24 -0.10 -11.20
C ALA A 80 3.56 -0.74 -11.69
N ALA A 81 4.35 -0.03 -12.49
CA ALA A 81 5.65 -0.51 -12.97
C ALA A 81 6.69 -0.55 -11.84
N GLU A 82 6.71 0.44 -10.94
CA GLU A 82 7.58 0.45 -9.76
C GLU A 82 7.22 -0.68 -8.78
N GLU A 83 5.92 -0.91 -8.52
CA GLU A 83 5.44 -2.01 -7.69
C GLU A 83 5.79 -3.39 -8.26
N ALA A 84 5.78 -3.52 -9.61
CA ALA A 84 6.25 -4.75 -10.26
C ALA A 84 7.75 -4.99 -10.00
N CYS A 85 8.57 -3.93 -10.06
CA CYS A 85 9.99 -4.02 -9.69
C CYS A 85 10.18 -4.41 -8.21
N HIS A 86 9.38 -3.87 -7.31
CA HIS A 86 9.40 -4.21 -5.88
C HIS A 86 9.07 -5.70 -5.67
N PHE A 87 8.01 -6.18 -6.31
CA PHE A 87 7.64 -7.60 -6.26
C PHE A 87 8.77 -8.50 -6.76
N GLU A 88 9.38 -8.17 -7.90
CA GLU A 88 10.48 -8.95 -8.47
C GLU A 88 11.69 -9.02 -7.52
N LEU A 89 12.09 -7.89 -6.92
CA LEU A 89 13.16 -7.86 -5.92
C LEU A 89 12.88 -8.78 -4.74
N LEU A 90 11.66 -8.75 -4.22
CA LEU A 90 11.25 -9.60 -3.10
C LEU A 90 11.13 -11.07 -3.49
N ALA A 91 10.67 -11.38 -4.72
CA ALA A 91 10.61 -12.74 -5.24
C ALA A 91 12.01 -13.35 -5.41
N VAL A 92 12.97 -12.59 -5.97
CA VAL A 92 14.38 -12.99 -6.03
C VAL A 92 14.93 -13.23 -4.63
N ARG A 93 14.64 -12.32 -3.67
CA ARG A 93 15.10 -12.48 -2.29
C ARG A 93 14.52 -13.71 -1.61
N LEU A 94 13.25 -14.07 -1.87
CA LEU A 94 12.68 -15.33 -1.40
C LEU A 94 13.45 -16.55 -1.92
N ALA A 95 13.80 -16.56 -3.21
CA ALA A 95 14.58 -17.64 -3.81
C ALA A 95 15.97 -17.77 -3.16
N GLU A 96 16.67 -16.66 -2.90
CA GLU A 96 17.95 -16.66 -2.15
C GLU A 96 17.81 -17.21 -0.73
N LEU A 97 16.68 -16.98 -0.09
CA LEU A 97 16.34 -17.52 1.22
C LEU A 97 15.82 -18.98 1.15
N GLY A 98 15.73 -19.55 -0.07
CA GLY A 98 15.32 -20.94 -0.31
C GLY A 98 13.81 -21.17 -0.18
N ALA A 99 13.01 -20.23 -0.69
CA ALA A 99 11.55 -20.33 -0.79
C ALA A 99 11.07 -19.58 -2.05
N GLY A 100 9.79 -19.76 -2.42
CA GLY A 100 9.14 -19.06 -3.51
C GLY A 100 7.93 -18.25 -3.04
N TYR A 101 7.51 -17.31 -3.89
CA TYR A 101 6.21 -16.67 -3.69
C TYR A 101 5.11 -17.72 -3.92
N GLY A 102 4.21 -17.83 -2.94
CA GLY A 102 3.17 -18.87 -2.92
C GLY A 102 3.38 -19.95 -1.86
N ASP A 103 4.60 -20.12 -1.35
CA ASP A 103 4.93 -21.17 -0.36
C ASP A 103 4.26 -20.94 1.01
N LEU A 104 3.90 -19.70 1.33
CA LEU A 104 3.23 -19.35 2.57
C LEU A 104 1.84 -18.77 2.30
N PRO A 105 0.86 -18.95 3.20
CA PRO A 105 -0.44 -18.35 3.05
C PRO A 105 -0.37 -16.81 3.13
N ALA A 106 -1.32 -16.14 2.46
CA ALA A 106 -1.49 -14.70 2.48
C ALA A 106 -2.94 -14.32 2.82
N HIS A 107 -3.24 -13.02 2.89
CA HIS A 107 -4.61 -12.54 3.13
C HIS A 107 -5.01 -11.47 2.11
N ASP A 108 -6.29 -11.37 1.82
CA ASP A 108 -6.84 -10.53 0.75
C ASP A 108 -7.20 -9.09 1.19
N GLY A 109 -6.74 -8.67 2.36
CA GLY A 109 -7.20 -7.42 2.99
C GLY A 109 -6.97 -6.14 2.18
N LEU A 110 -5.97 -6.10 1.30
CA LEU A 110 -5.74 -4.96 0.40
C LEU A 110 -6.80 -4.94 -0.71
N TRP A 111 -7.08 -6.08 -1.33
CA TRP A 111 -8.13 -6.17 -2.34
C TRP A 111 -9.53 -5.94 -1.76
N GLU A 112 -9.80 -6.44 -0.56
CA GLU A 112 -11.07 -6.17 0.16
C GLU A 112 -11.29 -4.66 0.36
N ALA A 113 -10.24 -3.91 0.71
CA ALA A 113 -10.30 -2.45 0.85
C ALA A 113 -10.56 -1.76 -0.51
N ALA A 114 -9.94 -2.27 -1.59
CA ALA A 114 -10.18 -1.78 -2.94
C ALA A 114 -11.63 -2.06 -3.39
N ALA A 115 -12.12 -3.26 -3.16
CA ALA A 115 -13.50 -3.63 -3.48
C ALA A 115 -14.51 -2.76 -2.73
N ALA A 116 -14.24 -2.45 -1.46
CA ALA A 116 -15.08 -1.56 -0.66
C ALA A 116 -15.16 -0.12 -1.19
N THR A 117 -14.16 0.33 -1.95
CA THR A 117 -14.05 1.68 -2.53
C THR A 117 -14.27 1.70 -4.05
N ALA A 118 -14.84 0.64 -4.62
CA ALA A 118 -14.93 0.45 -6.07
C ALA A 118 -15.72 1.55 -6.82
N ASP A 119 -16.70 2.15 -6.15
CA ASP A 119 -17.63 3.10 -6.75
C ASP A 119 -17.35 4.56 -6.31
N ASP A 120 -16.26 4.82 -5.59
CA ASP A 120 -15.90 6.16 -5.09
C ASP A 120 -14.40 6.39 -5.25
N LEU A 121 -14.02 7.16 -6.27
CA LEU A 121 -12.63 7.48 -6.56
C LEU A 121 -11.94 8.20 -5.41
N LEU A 122 -12.61 9.14 -4.73
CA LEU A 122 -12.02 9.83 -3.57
C LEU A 122 -11.83 8.89 -2.39
N ALA A 123 -12.76 7.95 -2.17
CA ALA A 123 -12.58 6.91 -1.16
C ALA A 123 -11.41 5.97 -1.52
N ARG A 124 -11.28 5.59 -2.81
CA ARG A 124 -10.17 4.77 -3.30
C ARG A 124 -8.83 5.44 -3.02
N LEU A 125 -8.68 6.71 -3.41
CA LEU A 125 -7.44 7.49 -3.18
C LEU A 125 -7.18 7.73 -1.68
N ALA A 126 -8.21 7.97 -0.88
CA ALA A 126 -8.04 8.12 0.56
C ALA A 126 -7.61 6.83 1.25
N VAL A 127 -8.18 5.68 0.87
CA VAL A 127 -7.92 4.41 1.58
C VAL A 127 -6.67 3.71 1.06
N VAL A 128 -6.46 3.60 -0.25
CA VAL A 128 -5.36 2.81 -0.80
C VAL A 128 -4.03 3.55 -0.63
N PRO A 129 -3.69 4.64 -1.35
CA PRO A 129 -2.39 5.26 -1.20
C PRO A 129 -2.23 5.99 0.15
N LEU A 130 -3.25 6.70 0.63
CA LEU A 130 -3.09 7.60 1.78
C LEU A 130 -3.26 6.93 3.15
N VAL A 131 -3.83 5.71 3.22
CA VAL A 131 -3.89 4.93 4.47
C VAL A 131 -3.04 3.67 4.36
N LEU A 132 -3.25 2.83 3.35
CA LEU A 132 -2.62 1.51 3.29
C LEU A 132 -1.14 1.59 2.89
N GLU A 133 -0.78 2.30 1.80
CA GLU A 133 0.62 2.50 1.40
C GLU A 133 1.34 3.44 2.36
N ALA A 134 0.70 4.55 2.79
CA ALA A 134 1.29 5.43 3.80
C ALA A 134 1.63 4.72 5.12
N ARG A 135 1.00 3.56 5.43
CA ARG A 135 1.41 2.72 6.56
C ARG A 135 2.80 2.09 6.33
N GLY A 136 3.18 1.83 5.09
CA GLY A 136 4.54 1.42 4.72
C GLY A 136 5.57 2.43 5.20
N LEU A 137 5.33 3.74 4.99
CA LEU A 137 6.22 4.80 5.46
C LEU A 137 6.44 4.78 6.97
N ASP A 138 5.43 4.37 7.75
CA ASP A 138 5.51 4.34 9.21
C ASP A 138 6.33 3.16 9.74
N VAL A 139 6.22 1.98 9.09
CA VAL A 139 6.72 0.72 9.66
C VAL A 139 8.03 0.23 9.05
N THR A 140 8.32 0.58 7.81
CA THR A 140 9.50 0.08 7.08
C THR A 140 10.83 0.47 7.73
N PRO A 141 11.04 1.70 8.26
CA PRO A 141 12.31 2.03 8.92
C PRO A 141 12.65 1.10 10.09
N GLN A 142 11.65 0.70 10.88
CA GLN A 142 11.87 -0.23 11.98
C GLN A 142 12.18 -1.65 11.46
N MET A 143 11.55 -2.08 10.37
CA MET A 143 11.84 -3.37 9.74
C MET A 143 13.27 -3.40 9.20
N VAL A 144 13.73 -2.35 8.53
CA VAL A 144 15.11 -2.19 8.04
C VAL A 144 16.09 -2.32 9.21
N ALA A 145 15.91 -1.54 10.28
CA ALA A 145 16.80 -1.58 11.44
C ALA A 145 16.85 -2.98 12.13
N GLN A 146 15.74 -3.72 12.11
CA GLN A 146 15.72 -5.09 12.65
C GLN A 146 16.44 -6.08 11.74
N LEU A 147 16.31 -5.97 10.42
CA LEU A 147 17.03 -6.80 9.46
C LEU A 147 18.54 -6.57 9.53
N GLU A 148 18.99 -5.32 9.63
CA GLU A 148 20.40 -4.98 9.84
C GLU A 148 20.96 -5.60 11.13
N ARG A 149 20.22 -5.49 12.23
CA ARG A 149 20.62 -6.05 13.54
C ARG A 149 20.85 -7.54 13.49
N VAL A 150 20.12 -8.26 12.63
CA VAL A 150 20.28 -9.72 12.47
C VAL A 150 21.20 -10.10 11.30
N GLY A 151 21.88 -9.13 10.68
CA GLY A 151 22.85 -9.35 9.61
C GLY A 151 22.22 -9.62 8.24
N ASP A 152 20.93 -9.35 8.04
CA ASP A 152 20.24 -9.51 6.75
C ASP A 152 20.28 -8.22 5.92
N ALA A 153 21.50 -7.83 5.49
CA ALA A 153 21.73 -6.62 4.71
C ALA A 153 21.02 -6.62 3.36
N GLY A 154 20.90 -7.80 2.71
CA GLY A 154 20.22 -7.92 1.42
C GLY A 154 18.73 -7.56 1.51
N SER A 155 18.01 -8.12 2.47
CA SER A 155 16.60 -7.76 2.70
C SER A 155 16.44 -6.31 3.15
N ALA A 156 17.36 -5.79 3.98
CA ALA A 156 17.32 -4.40 4.43
C ALA A 156 17.47 -3.41 3.26
N GLU A 157 18.35 -3.68 2.30
CA GLU A 157 18.55 -2.80 1.14
C GLU A 157 17.33 -2.78 0.21
N ILE A 158 16.69 -3.93 -0.02
CA ILE A 158 15.43 -4.00 -0.78
C ILE A 158 14.36 -3.14 -0.11
N LEU A 159 14.18 -3.27 1.21
CA LEU A 159 13.19 -2.48 1.94
C LEU A 159 13.50 -0.98 1.94
N ARG A 160 14.78 -0.57 1.92
CA ARG A 160 15.15 0.85 1.77
C ARG A 160 14.79 1.39 0.40
N ARG A 161 14.96 0.59 -0.65
CA ARG A 161 14.55 0.98 -2.00
C ARG A 161 13.03 1.17 -2.05
N ILE A 162 12.26 0.17 -1.66
CA ILE A 162 10.79 0.24 -1.58
C ILE A 162 10.36 1.48 -0.78
N TYR A 163 10.94 1.70 0.40
CA TYR A 163 10.60 2.85 1.24
C TYR A 163 10.83 4.22 0.56
N ARG A 164 11.88 4.36 -0.25
CA ARG A 164 12.12 5.62 -0.99
C ARG A 164 11.07 5.85 -2.07
N ASP A 165 10.73 4.80 -2.81
CA ASP A 165 9.77 4.85 -3.91
C ASP A 165 8.34 5.08 -3.36
N GLU A 166 7.97 4.46 -2.24
CA GLU A 166 6.69 4.65 -1.54
C GLU A 166 6.38 6.11 -1.14
N ILE A 167 7.39 6.93 -0.87
CA ILE A 167 7.18 8.37 -0.66
C ILE A 167 6.58 9.00 -1.91
N GLY A 168 7.02 8.59 -3.10
CA GLY A 168 6.50 9.00 -4.40
C GLY A 168 5.06 8.54 -4.63
N HIS A 169 4.75 7.28 -4.30
CA HIS A 169 3.40 6.71 -4.45
C HIS A 169 2.37 7.45 -3.59
N VAL A 170 2.70 7.68 -2.31
CA VAL A 170 1.84 8.47 -1.40
C VAL A 170 1.69 9.91 -1.89
N ALA A 171 2.77 10.55 -2.38
CA ALA A 171 2.71 11.90 -2.95
C ALA A 171 1.81 11.96 -4.19
N THR A 172 1.87 10.96 -5.05
CA THR A 172 0.99 10.82 -6.23
C THR A 172 -0.47 10.69 -5.81
N GLY A 173 -0.75 9.82 -4.84
CA GLY A 173 -2.09 9.64 -4.28
C GLY A 173 -2.67 10.94 -3.71
N LEU A 174 -1.87 11.67 -2.90
CA LEU A 174 -2.28 12.93 -2.31
C LEU A 174 -2.53 14.02 -3.36
N ARG A 175 -1.61 14.17 -4.31
CA ARG A 175 -1.74 15.15 -5.40
C ARG A 175 -3.06 14.98 -6.16
N TRP A 176 -3.41 13.77 -6.53
CA TRP A 176 -4.66 13.50 -7.24
C TRP A 176 -5.88 13.63 -6.36
N PHE A 177 -5.80 13.19 -5.11
CA PHE A 177 -6.87 13.36 -4.14
C PHE A 177 -7.22 14.85 -3.94
N ASP A 178 -6.23 15.69 -3.64
CA ASP A 178 -6.41 17.11 -3.40
C ASP A 178 -6.93 17.82 -4.65
N ARG A 179 -6.35 17.54 -5.81
CA ARG A 179 -6.78 18.11 -7.08
C ARG A 179 -8.23 17.80 -7.39
N LEU A 180 -8.68 16.56 -7.18
CA LEU A 180 -10.05 16.14 -7.44
C LEU A 180 -11.02 16.73 -6.42
N CYS A 181 -10.65 16.84 -5.15
CA CYS A 181 -11.44 17.53 -4.14
C CYS A 181 -11.64 19.01 -4.52
N LEU A 182 -10.56 19.72 -4.83
CA LEU A 182 -10.61 21.15 -5.18
C LEU A 182 -11.42 21.39 -6.45
N ALA A 183 -11.26 20.56 -7.48
CA ALA A 183 -12.04 20.65 -8.72
C ALA A 183 -13.55 20.45 -8.50
N ARG A 184 -13.94 19.74 -7.44
CA ARG A 184 -15.34 19.52 -7.02
C ARG A 184 -15.82 20.51 -5.95
N GLY A 185 -15.01 21.50 -5.58
CA GLY A 185 -15.34 22.51 -4.55
C GLY A 185 -15.35 21.96 -3.13
N PHE A 186 -14.65 20.86 -2.88
CA PHE A 186 -14.57 20.22 -1.57
C PHE A 186 -13.31 20.65 -0.80
N ASN A 187 -13.40 20.67 0.53
CA ASN A 187 -12.22 20.76 1.38
C ASN A 187 -11.56 19.36 1.47
N PRO A 188 -10.30 19.20 1.01
CA PRO A 188 -9.66 17.89 0.93
C PRO A 188 -9.51 17.20 2.29
N GLU A 189 -9.13 17.92 3.35
CA GLU A 189 -8.99 17.37 4.70
C GLU A 189 -10.30 16.75 5.20
N THR A 190 -11.40 17.51 5.08
CA THR A 190 -12.73 17.06 5.52
C THR A 190 -13.17 15.82 4.76
N ILE A 191 -12.95 15.79 3.43
CA ILE A 191 -13.29 14.63 2.60
C ILE A 191 -12.42 13.43 2.95
N PHE A 192 -11.11 13.61 3.11
CA PHE A 192 -10.21 12.53 3.50
C PHE A 192 -10.68 11.87 4.79
N GLN A 193 -10.86 12.66 5.85
CA GLN A 193 -11.29 12.13 7.14
C GLN A 193 -12.65 11.44 7.06
N GLY A 194 -13.59 12.01 6.31
CA GLY A 194 -14.91 11.42 6.10
C GLY A 194 -14.85 10.08 5.36
N ARG A 195 -14.06 10.01 4.27
CA ARG A 195 -13.90 8.77 3.50
C ARG A 195 -13.19 7.67 4.29
N VAL A 196 -12.13 8.02 5.03
CA VAL A 196 -11.43 7.05 5.88
C VAL A 196 -12.36 6.49 6.96
N ARG A 197 -13.12 7.33 7.66
CA ARG A 197 -14.11 6.84 8.66
C ARG A 197 -15.16 5.92 8.06
N LEU A 198 -15.65 6.24 6.86
CA LEU A 198 -16.70 5.48 6.20
C LEU A 198 -16.23 4.13 5.66
N PHE A 199 -15.10 4.11 4.97
CA PHE A 199 -14.64 2.95 4.18
C PHE A 199 -13.56 2.12 4.89
N PHE A 200 -12.64 2.73 5.62
CA PHE A 200 -11.61 1.99 6.34
C PHE A 200 -12.13 1.40 7.66
N LYS A 201 -13.10 2.05 8.31
CA LYS A 201 -13.83 1.57 9.51
C LYS A 201 -12.93 1.19 10.69
N ARG A 202 -11.71 1.71 10.75
CA ARG A 202 -10.74 1.48 11.81
C ARG A 202 -10.00 2.78 12.07
N GLU A 203 -9.50 2.94 13.27
CA GLU A 203 -8.57 4.01 13.62
C GLU A 203 -7.20 3.76 12.99
N LEU A 204 -6.52 4.83 12.62
CA LEU A 204 -5.14 4.74 12.14
C LEU A 204 -4.21 4.44 13.32
N LYS A 205 -3.26 3.55 13.12
CA LYS A 205 -2.37 3.08 14.19
C LYS A 205 -1.08 3.90 14.24
N PRO A 206 -0.81 4.65 15.33
CA PRO A 206 0.52 5.21 15.55
C PRO A 206 1.56 4.09 15.81
N PRO A 207 2.88 4.39 15.82
CA PRO A 207 3.43 5.70 15.54
C PRO A 207 3.37 6.05 14.05
N PHE A 208 3.32 7.36 13.76
CA PHE A 208 3.43 7.89 12.39
C PHE A 208 4.85 8.38 12.12
N ASN A 209 5.36 8.09 10.94
CA ASN A 209 6.60 8.69 10.45
C ASN A 209 6.30 10.05 9.83
N HIS A 210 6.21 11.06 10.68
CA HIS A 210 5.88 12.42 10.27
C HIS A 210 6.85 13.00 9.22
N GLN A 211 8.13 12.61 9.28
CA GLN A 211 9.13 13.07 8.34
C GLN A 211 8.87 12.52 6.93
N ALA A 212 8.64 11.21 6.79
CA ALA A 212 8.36 10.59 5.50
C ALA A 212 7.01 11.05 4.93
N ARG A 213 5.98 11.15 5.78
CA ARG A 213 4.68 11.68 5.36
C ARG A 213 4.79 13.13 4.89
N ALA A 214 5.57 13.97 5.57
CA ALA A 214 5.84 15.35 5.15
C ALA A 214 6.64 15.40 3.84
N ALA A 215 7.59 14.49 3.61
CA ALA A 215 8.31 14.37 2.35
C ALA A 215 7.38 14.00 1.18
N ALA A 216 6.33 13.22 1.44
CA ALA A 216 5.24 12.94 0.49
C ALA A 216 4.22 14.11 0.37
N GLY A 217 4.44 15.23 1.07
CA GLY A 217 3.49 16.34 1.12
C GLY A 217 2.25 16.10 1.98
N PHE A 218 2.19 14.98 2.73
CA PHE A 218 1.01 14.54 3.46
C PHE A 218 0.99 15.14 4.88
N PRO A 219 0.19 16.19 5.14
CA PRO A 219 0.27 16.96 6.37
C PRO A 219 -0.47 16.27 7.53
N ARG A 220 -0.01 16.53 8.76
CA ARG A 220 -0.49 15.88 9.99
C ARG A 220 -1.99 16.02 10.21
N HIS A 221 -2.56 17.19 9.92
CA HIS A 221 -3.98 17.47 10.15
C HIS A 221 -4.92 16.57 9.35
N TYR A 222 -4.46 15.91 8.28
CA TYR A 222 -5.26 14.90 7.57
C TYR A 222 -5.46 13.65 8.42
N TYR A 223 -4.39 13.08 9.00
CA TYR A 223 -4.39 11.73 9.54
C TYR A 223 -4.37 11.65 11.07
N GLU A 224 -3.80 12.64 11.78
CA GLU A 224 -3.76 12.62 13.26
C GLU A 224 -5.15 12.58 13.90
N PRO A 225 -6.19 13.31 13.41
CA PRO A 225 -7.54 13.21 13.96
C PRO A 225 -8.24 11.84 13.78
N LEU A 226 -7.62 10.95 13.01
CA LEU A 226 -8.09 9.58 12.76
C LEU A 226 -7.28 8.54 13.56
N ALA A 227 -6.29 8.98 14.33
CA ALA A 227 -5.43 8.10 15.10
C ALA A 227 -6.18 7.43 16.25
N ALA A 228 -5.86 6.15 16.49
CA ALA A 228 -6.21 5.50 17.74
C ALA A 228 -5.56 6.26 18.92
N PRO A 229 -6.27 6.43 20.06
CA PRO A 229 -5.66 6.99 21.23
C PRO A 229 -4.41 6.21 21.61
N GLU A 230 -3.33 6.93 21.93
CA GLU A 230 -2.12 6.28 22.43
C GLU A 230 -2.47 5.45 23.66
N ARG A 231 -2.20 4.15 23.60
CA ARG A 231 -2.32 3.31 24.78
C ARG A 231 -1.27 3.80 25.77
N ALA A 232 -1.71 4.33 26.90
CA ALA A 232 -0.83 4.60 28.02
C ALA A 232 -0.01 3.31 28.26
N SER A 233 1.31 3.42 28.13
CA SER A 233 2.20 2.31 28.49
C SER A 233 2.02 2.05 29.99
N PRO A 234 1.84 0.78 30.42
CA PRO A 234 1.71 0.44 31.82
C PRO A 234 3.02 0.70 32.57
#